data_c69684b8aec7ed8c653879af4e0da45a
#
_entry.id   c69684b8aec7ed8c653879af4e0da45a
#
_cell.length_a   1.000
_cell.length_b   1.000
_cell.length_c   1.000
_cell.angle_alpha   90.00
_cell.angle_beta   90.00
_cell.angle_gamma   90.00
#
_symmetry.space_group_name_H-M   'P 1'
#
loop_
_entity.id
_entity.type
_entity.pdbx_description
1 polymer ?
#
loop_
_entity_poly.entity_id
_entity_poly.type
_entity_poly.pdbx_seq_one_letter_code
_entity_poly.pdbx_strand_id
1 'polypeptide(L)'
;MRTALLLITLISMQFVTAQGNVKGIFFNDHSKDKLTFQLYPNPFTGGKLHIISNPNEIKNIIILNILGEVVFQTSTFGNYVIPNNLKTGIYIVKIKQGPQHGLARLVIP
;
A
#
# COMPACT_ATOMS: atom_id res chain seq x y z
N MET A 1 -18.02 40.34 -33.40
CA MET A 1 -17.62 40.52 -31.99
C MET A 1 -18.47 39.74 -31.02
N ARG A 2 -19.78 39.75 -31.14
CA ARG A 2 -20.67 39.03 -30.22
C ARG A 2 -20.49 37.53 -30.25
N THR A 3 -20.23 36.97 -31.41
CA THR A 3 -20.02 35.54 -31.58
C THR A 3 -18.73 35.04 -30.94
N ALA A 4 -17.68 35.88 -30.93
CA ALA A 4 -16.41 35.55 -30.32
C ALA A 4 -16.52 35.42 -28.79
N LEU A 5 -17.33 36.29 -28.16
CA LEU A 5 -17.56 36.25 -26.73
C LEU A 5 -18.30 34.97 -26.30
N LEU A 6 -19.25 34.54 -27.10
CA LEU A 6 -19.99 33.30 -26.82
C LEU A 6 -19.11 32.08 -26.89
N LEU A 7 -18.17 32.02 -27.81
CA LEU A 7 -17.23 30.89 -27.94
C LEU A 7 -16.32 30.80 -26.72
N ILE A 8 -15.85 31.89 -26.19
CA ILE A 8 -14.99 31.93 -25.00
C ILE A 8 -15.75 31.39 -23.79
N THR A 9 -17.02 31.74 -23.67
CA THR A 9 -17.85 31.26 -22.56
C THR A 9 -18.03 29.75 -22.61
N LEU A 10 -18.22 29.15 -23.78
CA LEU A 10 -18.34 27.73 -23.95
C LEU A 10 -17.08 26.97 -23.54
N ILE A 11 -15.91 27.49 -23.87
CA ILE A 11 -14.62 26.88 -23.51
C ILE A 11 -14.46 26.81 -21.99
N SER A 12 -14.83 27.85 -21.27
CA SER A 12 -14.71 27.85 -19.82
C SER A 12 -15.65 26.84 -19.15
N MET A 13 -16.82 26.60 -19.71
CA MET A 13 -17.71 25.58 -19.18
C MET A 13 -17.16 24.15 -19.35
N GLN A 14 -16.51 23.88 -20.46
CA GLN A 14 -15.86 22.58 -20.68
C GLN A 14 -14.79 22.30 -19.66
N PHE A 15 -14.01 23.31 -19.29
CA PHE A 15 -12.98 23.19 -18.30
C PHE A 15 -13.52 22.78 -16.93
N VAL A 16 -14.63 23.32 -16.51
CA VAL A 16 -15.27 22.98 -15.23
C VAL A 16 -15.74 21.53 -15.21
N THR A 17 -16.25 21.04 -16.32
CA THR A 17 -16.69 19.65 -16.43
C THR A 17 -15.54 18.66 -16.24
N ALA A 18 -14.35 18.96 -16.79
CA ALA A 18 -13.17 18.13 -16.65
C ALA A 18 -12.74 18.02 -15.17
N GLN A 19 -12.82 19.07 -14.40
CA GLN A 19 -12.48 19.04 -12.97
C GLN A 19 -13.44 18.16 -12.17
N GLY A 20 -14.71 18.13 -12.50
CA GLY A 20 -15.68 17.28 -11.83
C GLY A 20 -15.38 15.79 -12.01
N ASN A 21 -14.90 15.40 -13.18
CA ASN A 21 -14.55 14.01 -13.45
C ASN A 21 -13.34 13.54 -12.63
N VAL A 22 -12.36 14.42 -12.44
CA VAL A 22 -11.17 14.10 -11.66
C VAL A 22 -11.53 13.78 -10.21
N LYS A 23 -12.47 14.49 -9.61
CA LYS A 23 -12.90 14.23 -8.23
C LYS A 23 -13.49 12.84 -8.05
N GLY A 24 -14.21 12.32 -9.03
CA GLY A 24 -14.82 11.00 -8.95
C GLY A 24 -13.82 9.86 -8.82
N ILE A 25 -12.60 10.04 -9.30
CA ILE A 25 -11.56 9.02 -9.27
C ILE A 25 -11.03 8.81 -7.85
N PHE A 26 -10.98 9.83 -7.02
CA PHE A 26 -10.41 9.76 -5.67
C PHE A 26 -11.26 8.99 -4.68
N PHE A 27 -12.51 8.76 -4.98
CA PHE A 27 -13.43 8.07 -4.07
C PHE A 27 -13.66 6.62 -4.46
N ASN A 28 -12.80 6.06 -5.29
CA ASN A 28 -12.87 4.65 -5.58
C ASN A 28 -12.61 3.85 -4.31
N ASP A 29 -13.50 2.92 -4.06
CA ASP A 29 -13.38 2.03 -2.93
C ASP A 29 -12.28 1.00 -3.21
N HIS A 30 -11.20 1.09 -2.46
CA HIS A 30 -10.08 0.16 -2.55
C HIS A 30 -10.20 -0.99 -1.53
N SER A 31 -11.34 -1.16 -0.89
CA SER A 31 -11.53 -2.21 0.10
C SER A 31 -11.32 -3.61 -0.48
N LYS A 32 -11.59 -3.79 -1.77
CA LYS A 32 -11.38 -5.06 -2.47
C LYS A 32 -9.90 -5.42 -2.62
N ASP A 33 -9.04 -4.41 -2.60
CA ASP A 33 -7.59 -4.58 -2.77
C ASP A 33 -6.86 -4.68 -1.44
N LYS A 34 -7.60 -4.63 -0.34
CA LYS A 34 -7.02 -4.71 0.99
C LYS A 34 -6.79 -6.16 1.39
N LEU A 35 -5.54 -6.49 1.71
CA LEU A 35 -5.16 -7.80 2.20
C LEU A 35 -5.16 -7.78 3.73
N THR A 36 -5.87 -8.73 4.34
CA THR A 36 -5.81 -8.96 5.77
C THR A 36 -4.86 -10.12 6.04
N PHE A 37 -3.95 -9.96 6.96
CA PHE A 37 -2.97 -10.99 7.30
C PHE A 37 -2.62 -10.92 8.77
N GLN A 38 -2.08 -12.03 9.29
CA GLN A 38 -1.56 -12.11 10.66
C GLN A 38 -0.05 -12.01 10.62
N LEU A 39 0.51 -11.27 11.57
CA LEU A 39 1.94 -11.05 11.71
C LEU A 39 2.33 -11.36 13.15
N TYR A 40 3.18 -12.39 13.36
CA TYR A 40 3.60 -12.76 14.70
C TYR A 40 4.96 -13.48 14.71
N PRO A 41 5.71 -13.43 15.81
CA PRO A 41 5.44 -12.66 17.03
C PRO A 41 5.63 -11.15 16.79
N ASN A 42 4.91 -10.36 17.56
CA ASN A 42 5.02 -8.91 17.51
C ASN A 42 4.76 -8.36 18.91
N PRO A 43 5.76 -7.98 19.68
CA PRO A 43 7.17 -7.69 19.28
C PRO A 43 7.96 -8.90 18.79
N PHE A 44 8.85 -8.64 17.84
CA PHE A 44 9.66 -9.66 17.19
C PHE A 44 11.06 -9.67 17.80
N THR A 45 11.49 -10.82 18.32
CA THR A 45 12.78 -10.96 18.98
C THR A 45 13.83 -11.73 18.16
N GLY A 46 13.50 -12.06 16.92
CA GLY A 46 14.40 -12.80 16.04
C GLY A 46 13.82 -14.12 15.60
N GLY A 47 14.50 -14.77 14.68
CA GLY A 47 14.07 -16.04 14.12
C GLY A 47 13.00 -15.88 13.07
N LYS A 48 11.96 -16.69 13.16
CA LYS A 48 10.88 -16.70 12.16
C LYS A 48 9.83 -15.67 12.47
N LEU A 49 9.57 -14.81 11.49
CA LEU A 49 8.44 -13.90 11.49
C LEU A 49 7.35 -14.53 10.64
N HIS A 50 6.26 -14.93 11.28
CA HIS A 50 5.15 -15.58 10.59
C HIS A 50 4.23 -14.53 9.96
N ILE A 51 3.87 -14.79 8.71
CA ILE A 51 3.01 -13.92 7.91
C ILE A 51 1.97 -14.81 7.27
N ILE A 52 0.77 -14.80 7.82
CA ILE A 52 -0.32 -15.69 7.41
C ILE A 52 -1.39 -14.89 6.70
N SER A 53 -1.59 -15.19 5.43
CA SER A 53 -2.66 -14.59 4.62
C SER A 53 -3.65 -15.66 4.19
N ASN A 54 -4.87 -15.24 3.88
CA ASN A 54 -5.93 -16.15 3.43
C ASN A 54 -6.64 -15.51 2.22
N PRO A 55 -6.59 -16.11 1.01
CA PRO A 55 -5.86 -17.35 0.70
C PRO A 55 -4.35 -17.15 0.70
N ASN A 56 -3.59 -18.23 0.87
CA ASN A 56 -2.14 -18.19 0.82
C ASN A 56 -1.68 -18.25 -0.65
N GLU A 57 -0.98 -17.22 -1.09
CA GLU A 57 -0.45 -17.09 -2.44
C GLU A 57 0.96 -16.54 -2.36
N ILE A 58 1.64 -16.46 -3.50
CA ILE A 58 2.95 -15.80 -3.56
C ILE A 58 2.77 -14.35 -3.14
N LYS A 59 3.60 -13.92 -2.19
CA LYS A 59 3.53 -12.58 -1.63
C LYS A 59 4.88 -11.90 -1.68
N ASN A 60 4.86 -10.62 -2.01
CA ASN A 60 6.02 -9.75 -1.88
C ASN A 60 5.97 -9.10 -0.51
N ILE A 61 7.05 -9.25 0.24
CA ILE A 61 7.16 -8.74 1.61
C ILE A 61 8.28 -7.71 1.63
N ILE A 62 7.96 -6.50 2.08
CA ILE A 62 8.90 -5.41 2.20
C ILE A 62 8.80 -4.89 3.63
N ILE A 63 9.94 -4.82 4.31
CA ILE A 63 10.00 -4.21 5.65
C ILE A 63 10.72 -2.87 5.50
N LEU A 64 10.07 -1.82 5.98
CA LEU A 64 10.55 -0.45 5.94
C LEU A 64 10.82 0.05 7.35
N ASN A 65 11.87 0.85 7.51
CA ASN A 65 12.06 1.58 8.77
C ASN A 65 11.18 2.83 8.80
N ILE A 66 11.25 3.59 9.88
CA ILE A 66 10.43 4.80 10.05
C ILE A 66 10.76 5.91 9.05
N LEU A 67 11.93 5.85 8.44
CA LEU A 67 12.34 6.81 7.40
C LEU A 67 11.84 6.39 6.00
N GLY A 68 11.19 5.22 5.90
CA GLY A 68 10.71 4.71 4.62
C GLY A 68 11.76 3.95 3.84
N GLU A 69 12.91 3.64 4.44
CA GLU A 69 13.96 2.87 3.77
C GLU A 69 13.67 1.38 3.85
N VAL A 70 13.90 0.67 2.75
CA VAL A 70 13.74 -0.78 2.71
C VAL A 70 14.90 -1.44 3.45
N VAL A 71 14.58 -2.19 4.50
CA VAL A 71 15.55 -2.92 5.31
C VAL A 71 15.52 -4.43 5.06
N PHE A 72 14.44 -4.93 4.47
CA PHE A 72 14.30 -6.33 4.09
C PHE A 72 13.28 -6.43 2.97
N GLN A 73 13.52 -7.31 2.01
CA GLN A 73 12.59 -7.55 0.90
C GLN A 73 12.74 -8.97 0.41
N THR A 74 11.62 -9.64 0.19
CA THR A 74 11.60 -10.99 -0.37
C THR A 74 10.26 -11.26 -1.06
N SER A 75 10.25 -12.33 -1.85
CA SER A 75 9.04 -12.85 -2.46
C SER A 75 8.96 -14.33 -2.10
N THR A 76 7.85 -14.77 -1.53
CA THR A 76 7.72 -16.13 -1.05
C THR A 76 6.28 -16.63 -1.09
N PHE A 77 6.13 -17.94 -1.26
CA PHE A 77 4.87 -18.64 -1.04
C PHE A 77 4.73 -19.10 0.41
N GLY A 78 5.82 -19.13 1.17
CA GLY A 78 5.85 -19.61 2.53
C GLY A 78 5.10 -18.73 3.52
N ASN A 79 4.91 -19.25 4.72
CA ASN A 79 4.17 -18.60 5.79
C ASN A 79 5.07 -17.85 6.78
N TYR A 80 6.36 -17.79 6.52
CA TYR A 80 7.28 -17.07 7.38
C TYR A 80 8.46 -16.55 6.58
N VAL A 81 9.15 -15.56 7.15
CA VAL A 81 10.43 -15.05 6.68
C VAL A 81 11.39 -14.98 7.86
N ILE A 82 12.68 -14.85 7.57
CA ILE A 82 13.71 -14.69 8.59
C ILE A 82 14.45 -13.39 8.30
N PRO A 83 13.91 -12.25 8.72
CA PRO A 83 14.60 -10.98 8.52
C PRO A 83 15.79 -10.89 9.47
N ASN A 84 16.95 -10.61 8.90
CA ASN A 84 18.20 -10.55 9.65
C ASN A 84 18.61 -9.12 9.90
N ASN A 85 19.32 -8.89 11.02
CA ASN A 85 19.99 -7.63 11.31
C ASN A 85 19.07 -6.42 11.44
N LEU A 86 17.84 -6.64 11.92
CA LEU A 86 16.96 -5.53 12.23
C LEU A 86 17.29 -4.97 13.61
N LYS A 87 17.53 -3.67 13.65
CA LYS A 87 17.83 -2.97 14.89
C LYS A 87 16.55 -2.71 15.67
N THR A 88 16.68 -2.47 16.98
CA THR A 88 15.59 -2.02 17.83
C THR A 88 14.84 -0.85 17.18
N GLY A 89 13.53 -0.93 17.11
CA GLY A 89 12.72 0.12 16.56
C GLY A 89 11.37 -0.34 16.06
N ILE A 90 10.67 0.57 15.40
CA ILE A 90 9.37 0.34 14.80
C ILE A 90 9.55 0.28 13.29
N TYR A 91 8.93 -0.72 12.69
CA TYR A 91 9.00 -0.98 11.25
C TYR A 91 7.59 -1.12 10.67
N ILE A 92 7.47 -0.91 9.38
CA ILE A 92 6.25 -1.17 8.63
C ILE A 92 6.50 -2.36 7.72
N VAL A 93 5.64 -3.37 7.83
CA VAL A 93 5.65 -4.53 6.94
C VAL A 93 4.59 -4.31 5.88
N LYS A 94 5.02 -4.26 4.63
CA LYS A 94 4.13 -4.16 3.47
C LYS A 94 4.08 -5.50 2.79
N ILE A 95 2.87 -5.97 2.51
CA ILE A 95 2.66 -7.23 1.81
C ILE A 95 1.82 -6.96 0.58
N LYS A 96 2.27 -7.49 -0.54
CA LYS A 96 1.51 -7.47 -1.79
C LYS A 96 1.30 -8.90 -2.26
N GLN A 97 0.05 -9.26 -2.50
CA GLN A 97 -0.35 -10.58 -2.93
C GLN A 97 -1.33 -10.42 -4.10
N GLY A 98 -0.83 -10.59 -5.33
CA GLY A 98 -1.61 -10.26 -6.52
C GLY A 98 -2.00 -8.78 -6.52
N PRO A 99 -3.28 -8.46 -6.76
CA PRO A 99 -3.74 -7.07 -6.70
C PRO A 99 -3.95 -6.58 -5.26
N GLN A 100 -3.91 -7.45 -4.27
CA GLN A 100 -4.16 -7.10 -2.87
C GLN A 100 -2.88 -6.69 -2.17
N HIS A 101 -3.00 -5.76 -1.22
CA HIS A 101 -1.87 -5.35 -0.40
C HIS A 101 -2.33 -4.97 1.01
N GLY A 102 -1.42 -5.07 1.94
CA GLY A 102 -1.68 -4.77 3.33
C GLY A 102 -0.46 -4.22 4.02
N LEU A 103 -0.68 -3.59 5.16
CA LEU A 103 0.35 -2.99 5.99
C LEU A 103 0.16 -3.43 7.43
N ALA A 104 1.26 -3.65 8.13
CA ALA A 104 1.25 -3.89 9.56
C ALA A 104 2.47 -3.26 10.21
N ARG A 105 2.32 -2.88 11.46
CA ARG A 105 3.43 -2.37 12.27
C ARG A 105 4.14 -3.56 12.91
N LEU A 106 5.47 -3.52 12.89
CA LEU A 106 6.33 -4.51 13.53
C LEU A 106 7.20 -3.79 14.57
N VAL A 107 7.22 -4.32 15.78
CA VAL A 107 8.04 -3.76 16.87
C VAL A 107 9.20 -4.72 17.15
N ILE A 108 10.41 -4.17 17.17
CA ILE A 108 11.62 -4.89 17.57
C ILE A 108 12.13 -4.25 18.84
N PRO A 109 12.00 -4.96 19.97
CA PRO A 109 12.34 -4.41 21.26
C PRO A 109 13.85 -4.23 21.50
#